data_35ffacc6f3ca8389df379bfb53d51b88
#
_entry.id   35ffacc6f3ca8389df379bfb53d51b88
#
_cell.length_a   1.000
_cell.length_b   1.000
_cell.length_c   1.000
_cell.angle_alpha   90.00
_cell.angle_beta   90.00
_cell.angle_gamma   90.00
#
_symmetry.space_group_name_H-M   'P 1'
#
loop_
_entity.id
_entity.type
_entity.pdbx_description
1 polymer ?
#
loop_
_entity_poly.entity_id
_entity_poly.type
_entity_poly.pdbx_seq_one_letter_code
_entity_poly.pdbx_strand_id
1 'polypeptide(L)'
;MKQRILAILLSLTMMFTLVPTAMAEGEKVAKVGETEYDTLQEAVDAATTENSTVTLLKDVTEDITIPTGKNITLDLGNSKLTNKSGDTITVELGATLTVTGNGESADEDGSAGTVDNTTHQKADIVNNGTVILNGGWYLRSEETGVNANTSGGNSYYNILNHGEMTINNDTMVMQEGKFSSLIVNGYYD
;
A
#
# COMPACT_ATOMS: atom_id res chain seq x y z
N MET A 1 23.13 50.32 -66.86
CA MET A 1 23.35 48.98 -66.34
C MET A 1 22.70 48.88 -64.98
N LYS A 2 21.53 48.27 -64.89
CA LYS A 2 20.80 48.16 -63.62
C LYS A 2 21.02 46.75 -63.07
N GLN A 3 21.75 46.59 -62.01
CA GLN A 3 21.92 45.32 -61.33
C GLN A 3 20.67 45.09 -60.47
N ARG A 4 19.96 43.98 -60.76
CA ARG A 4 18.87 43.50 -59.92
C ARG A 4 19.47 42.58 -58.88
N ILE A 5 19.47 43.02 -57.63
CA ILE A 5 19.81 42.19 -56.49
C ILE A 5 18.58 41.37 -56.15
N LEU A 6 18.66 40.06 -56.39
CA LEU A 6 17.65 39.08 -55.98
C LEU A 6 17.91 38.74 -54.52
N ALA A 7 17.07 39.30 -53.66
CA ALA A 7 17.07 38.90 -52.26
C ALA A 7 16.36 37.52 -52.11
N ILE A 8 17.12 36.48 -51.83
CA ILE A 8 16.58 35.18 -51.47
C ILE A 8 16.23 35.25 -49.98
N LEU A 9 14.94 35.36 -49.71
CA LEU A 9 14.43 35.27 -48.34
C LEU A 9 14.45 33.79 -47.95
N LEU A 10 15.48 33.39 -47.21
CA LEU A 10 15.55 32.04 -46.65
C LEU A 10 14.61 32.00 -45.43
N SER A 11 13.39 31.58 -45.63
CA SER A 11 12.45 31.27 -44.54
C SER A 11 12.91 29.99 -43.84
N LEU A 12 13.67 30.13 -42.78
CA LEU A 12 13.98 29.03 -41.89
C LEU A 12 12.73 28.72 -41.08
N THR A 13 11.92 27.84 -41.59
CA THR A 13 10.83 27.22 -40.84
C THR A 13 11.45 26.32 -39.78
N MET A 14 11.57 26.87 -38.60
CA MET A 14 11.94 26.09 -37.40
C MET A 14 10.76 25.18 -37.11
N MET A 15 10.83 23.96 -37.64
CA MET A 15 9.94 22.87 -37.26
C MET A 15 10.29 22.53 -35.79
N PHE A 16 9.55 23.13 -34.86
CA PHE A 16 9.49 22.63 -33.50
C PHE A 16 8.85 21.23 -33.57
N THR A 17 9.67 20.22 -33.70
CA THR A 17 9.25 18.86 -33.35
C THR A 17 9.01 18.91 -31.84
N LEU A 18 7.73 19.00 -31.43
CA LEU A 18 7.33 18.55 -30.11
C LEU A 18 7.72 17.07 -30.05
N VAL A 19 8.90 16.79 -29.54
CA VAL A 19 9.20 15.47 -29.02
C VAL A 19 8.31 15.39 -27.78
N PRO A 20 7.30 14.51 -27.76
CA PRO A 20 6.64 14.26 -26.50
C PRO A 20 7.75 13.78 -25.58
N THR A 21 8.08 14.57 -24.56
CA THR A 21 8.80 14.04 -23.41
C THR A 21 7.89 12.92 -22.90
N ALA A 22 8.21 11.68 -23.25
CA ALA A 22 7.70 10.56 -22.51
C ALA A 22 8.12 10.85 -21.06
N MET A 23 7.18 11.36 -20.26
CA MET A 23 7.31 11.28 -18.84
C MET A 23 7.55 9.81 -18.59
N ALA A 24 8.63 9.48 -17.91
CA ALA A 24 8.85 8.11 -17.45
C ALA A 24 7.57 7.78 -16.68
N GLU A 25 6.74 6.92 -17.25
CA GLU A 25 5.60 6.38 -16.54
C GLU A 25 6.17 5.80 -15.25
N GLY A 26 5.72 6.30 -14.12
CA GLY A 26 6.12 5.78 -12.83
C GLY A 26 5.83 4.28 -12.84
N GLU A 27 6.74 3.51 -12.27
CA GLU A 27 6.56 2.07 -12.19
C GLU A 27 5.28 1.77 -11.39
N LYS A 28 4.32 1.09 -12.01
CA LYS A 28 3.03 0.79 -11.41
C LYS A 28 3.21 -0.05 -10.14
N VAL A 29 2.38 0.20 -9.15
CA VAL A 29 2.51 -0.42 -7.82
C VAL A 29 1.45 -1.48 -7.55
N ALA A 30 0.30 -1.37 -8.17
CA ALA A 30 -0.81 -2.31 -7.97
C ALA A 30 -1.64 -2.47 -9.25
N LYS A 31 -2.45 -3.54 -9.31
CA LYS A 31 -3.38 -3.78 -10.40
C LYS A 31 -4.73 -4.31 -9.93
N VAL A 32 -5.76 -4.04 -10.74
CA VAL A 32 -7.10 -4.66 -10.65
C VAL A 32 -7.43 -5.26 -12.01
N GLY A 33 -7.52 -6.58 -12.09
CA GLY A 33 -7.57 -7.27 -13.38
C GLY A 33 -6.33 -6.95 -14.21
N GLU A 34 -6.53 -6.39 -15.40
CA GLU A 34 -5.43 -6.01 -16.32
C GLU A 34 -5.03 -4.52 -16.20
N THR A 35 -5.72 -3.75 -15.37
CA THR A 35 -5.46 -2.30 -15.22
C THR A 35 -4.49 -2.06 -14.07
N GLU A 36 -3.41 -1.35 -14.37
CA GLU A 36 -2.35 -1.00 -13.43
C GLU A 36 -2.47 0.44 -12.93
N TYR A 37 -2.07 0.69 -11.67
CA TYR A 37 -2.23 1.95 -10.96
C TYR A 37 -0.90 2.44 -10.39
N ASP A 38 -0.77 3.77 -10.29
CA ASP A 38 0.42 4.43 -9.75
C ASP A 38 0.45 4.40 -8.21
N THR A 39 -0.73 4.29 -7.57
CA THR A 39 -0.87 4.17 -6.13
C THR A 39 -1.76 2.99 -5.77
N LEU A 40 -1.54 2.43 -4.57
CA LEU A 40 -2.39 1.34 -4.07
C LEU A 40 -3.80 1.84 -3.74
N GLN A 41 -3.94 3.08 -3.23
CA GLN A 41 -5.26 3.64 -2.95
C GLN A 41 -6.09 3.81 -4.23
N GLU A 42 -5.48 4.24 -5.36
CA GLU A 42 -6.19 4.31 -6.64
C GLU A 42 -6.70 2.94 -7.09
N ALA A 43 -5.92 1.88 -6.90
CA ALA A 43 -6.37 0.52 -7.20
C ALA A 43 -7.52 0.07 -6.28
N VAL A 44 -7.46 0.38 -4.99
CA VAL A 44 -8.56 0.14 -4.03
C VAL A 44 -9.82 0.89 -4.46
N ASP A 45 -9.70 2.16 -4.82
CA ASP A 45 -10.84 2.99 -5.23
C ASP A 45 -11.46 2.51 -6.54
N ALA A 46 -10.65 2.03 -7.47
CA ALA A 46 -11.07 1.49 -8.76
C ALA A 46 -11.71 0.09 -8.67
N ALA A 47 -11.46 -0.66 -7.60
CA ALA A 47 -12.08 -1.96 -7.36
C ALA A 47 -13.60 -1.77 -7.12
N THR A 48 -14.43 -2.03 -8.12
CA THR A 48 -15.87 -1.70 -8.13
C THR A 48 -16.81 -2.90 -8.01
N THR A 49 -16.31 -4.11 -8.26
CA THR A 49 -17.09 -5.34 -8.18
C THR A 49 -16.91 -6.00 -6.84
N GLU A 50 -17.93 -6.69 -6.36
CA GLU A 50 -17.79 -7.54 -5.19
C GLU A 50 -16.66 -8.55 -5.41
N ASN A 51 -15.80 -8.70 -4.40
CA ASN A 51 -14.64 -9.60 -4.43
C ASN A 51 -13.59 -9.27 -5.51
N SER A 52 -13.46 -8.00 -5.92
CA SER A 52 -12.34 -7.60 -6.77
C SER A 52 -11.01 -7.83 -6.06
N THR A 53 -10.05 -8.38 -6.79
CA THR A 53 -8.68 -8.54 -6.28
C THR A 53 -7.83 -7.35 -6.70
N VAL A 54 -7.22 -6.71 -5.72
CA VAL A 54 -6.16 -5.72 -5.87
C VAL A 54 -4.84 -6.43 -5.59
N THR A 55 -3.99 -6.57 -6.61
CA THR A 55 -2.71 -7.27 -6.49
C THR A 55 -1.57 -6.26 -6.41
N LEU A 56 -0.68 -6.39 -5.43
CA LEU A 56 0.57 -5.64 -5.39
C LEU A 56 1.53 -6.16 -6.47
N LEU A 57 2.21 -5.24 -7.14
CA LEU A 57 3.20 -5.55 -8.17
C LEU A 57 4.64 -5.44 -7.64
N LYS A 58 4.80 -4.75 -6.52
CA LYS A 58 6.07 -4.52 -5.83
C LYS A 58 5.82 -4.02 -4.40
N ASP A 59 6.89 -3.79 -3.66
CA ASP A 59 6.82 -3.14 -2.35
C ASP A 59 6.25 -1.73 -2.45
N VAL A 60 5.38 -1.39 -1.51
CA VAL A 60 4.64 -0.11 -1.46
C VAL A 60 4.81 0.53 -0.09
N THR A 61 5.00 1.85 -0.07
CA THR A 61 4.97 2.66 1.15
C THR A 61 3.80 3.62 1.06
N GLU A 62 2.67 3.24 1.68
CA GLU A 62 1.41 3.98 1.57
C GLU A 62 0.48 3.65 2.75
N ASP A 63 -0.27 4.63 3.21
CA ASP A 63 -1.39 4.42 4.13
C ASP A 63 -2.65 4.25 3.29
N ILE A 64 -3.41 3.16 3.44
CA ILE A 64 -4.60 2.89 2.65
C ILE A 64 -5.86 2.79 3.51
N THR A 65 -6.97 3.18 2.90
CA THR A 65 -8.31 3.04 3.49
C THR A 65 -9.18 2.20 2.58
N ILE A 66 -9.86 1.20 3.15
CA ILE A 66 -10.90 0.43 2.49
C ILE A 66 -12.24 1.08 2.83
N PRO A 67 -12.87 1.84 1.89
CA PRO A 67 -14.05 2.61 2.19
C PRO A 67 -15.29 1.76 2.43
N THR A 68 -16.23 2.31 3.18
CA THR A 68 -17.56 1.73 3.38
C THR A 68 -18.17 1.19 2.09
N GLY A 69 -18.72 -0.01 2.14
CA GLY A 69 -19.35 -0.69 1.00
C GLY A 69 -18.40 -1.38 0.04
N LYS A 70 -17.08 -1.29 0.22
CA LYS A 70 -16.11 -2.08 -0.54
C LYS A 70 -16.01 -3.50 0.02
N ASN A 71 -15.92 -4.45 -0.88
CA ASN A 71 -15.60 -5.84 -0.58
C ASN A 71 -14.51 -6.29 -1.55
N ILE A 72 -13.26 -6.31 -1.07
CA ILE A 72 -12.09 -6.56 -1.90
C ILE A 72 -11.15 -7.58 -1.28
N THR A 73 -10.36 -8.20 -2.14
CA THR A 73 -9.19 -8.98 -1.75
C THR A 73 -7.94 -8.17 -2.07
N LEU A 74 -7.08 -7.94 -1.08
CA LEU A 74 -5.74 -7.42 -1.26
C LEU A 74 -4.76 -8.59 -1.32
N ASP A 75 -4.18 -8.81 -2.49
CA ASP A 75 -3.18 -9.85 -2.71
C ASP A 75 -1.79 -9.23 -2.64
N LEU A 76 -1.08 -9.55 -1.57
CA LEU A 76 0.28 -9.08 -1.32
C LEU A 76 1.31 -9.87 -2.15
N GLY A 77 0.98 -11.11 -2.54
CA GLY A 77 1.99 -12.02 -3.10
C GLY A 77 3.18 -12.16 -2.16
N ASN A 78 4.36 -11.75 -2.62
CA ASN A 78 5.59 -11.65 -1.84
C ASN A 78 5.98 -10.19 -1.53
N SER A 79 5.11 -9.22 -1.85
CA SER A 79 5.42 -7.81 -1.68
C SER A 79 5.14 -7.32 -0.27
N LYS A 80 5.80 -6.24 0.10
CA LYS A 80 5.63 -5.57 1.39
C LYS A 80 4.82 -4.27 1.23
N LEU A 81 3.79 -4.11 2.03
CA LEU A 81 3.09 -2.86 2.25
C LEU A 81 3.55 -2.26 3.58
N THR A 82 4.23 -1.12 3.54
CA THR A 82 4.67 -0.39 4.72
C THR A 82 3.90 0.92 4.80
N ASN A 83 3.57 1.37 6.00
CA ASN A 83 2.89 2.64 6.18
C ASN A 83 3.78 3.84 5.79
N LYS A 84 3.13 4.95 5.43
CA LYS A 84 3.80 6.22 5.18
C LYS A 84 3.94 7.05 6.46
N SER A 85 2.87 7.21 7.22
CA SER A 85 2.85 7.99 8.47
C SER A 85 1.63 7.70 9.35
N GLY A 86 0.63 7.03 8.82
CA GLY A 86 -0.61 6.66 9.49
C GLY A 86 -0.65 5.19 9.89
N ASP A 87 -1.85 4.70 10.09
CA ASP A 87 -2.12 3.28 10.15
C ASP A 87 -1.96 2.72 8.73
N THR A 88 -1.35 1.53 8.58
CA THR A 88 -1.03 1.01 7.23
C THR A 88 -2.30 0.70 6.46
N ILE A 89 -3.26 0.05 7.11
CA ILE A 89 -4.57 -0.28 6.53
C ILE A 89 -5.68 0.14 7.50
N THR A 90 -6.60 0.97 7.04
CA THR A 90 -7.84 1.28 7.75
C THR A 90 -9.02 0.65 7.00
N VAL A 91 -9.81 -0.19 7.68
CA VAL A 91 -11.04 -0.77 7.13
C VAL A 91 -12.23 -0.09 7.77
N GLU A 92 -13.01 0.63 6.97
CA GLU A 92 -14.17 1.37 7.46
C GLU A 92 -15.36 0.47 7.80
N LEU A 93 -16.25 0.97 8.62
CA LEU A 93 -17.50 0.28 8.97
C LEU A 93 -18.29 -0.05 7.69
N GLY A 94 -18.71 -1.32 7.58
CA GLY A 94 -19.44 -1.81 6.40
C GLY A 94 -18.54 -2.12 5.19
N ALA A 95 -17.23 -2.03 5.34
CA ALA A 95 -16.28 -2.57 4.37
C ALA A 95 -15.86 -4.01 4.74
N THR A 96 -15.47 -4.78 3.74
CA THR A 96 -14.85 -6.10 3.91
C THR A 96 -13.52 -6.14 3.17
N LEU A 97 -12.48 -6.51 3.89
CA LEU A 97 -11.14 -6.73 3.37
C LEU A 97 -10.72 -8.18 3.61
N THR A 98 -10.39 -8.89 2.55
CA THR A 98 -9.62 -10.13 2.62
C THR A 98 -8.18 -9.82 2.24
N VAL A 99 -7.23 -10.20 3.07
CA VAL A 99 -5.80 -10.09 2.71
C VAL A 99 -5.26 -11.49 2.44
N THR A 100 -4.59 -11.64 1.32
CA THR A 100 -3.85 -12.86 0.95
C THR A 100 -2.37 -12.52 0.78
N GLY A 101 -1.51 -13.44 1.16
CA GLY A 101 -0.07 -13.31 1.00
C GLY A 101 0.61 -14.64 1.25
N ASN A 102 1.81 -14.82 0.76
CA ASN A 102 2.60 -15.99 1.10
C ASN A 102 2.99 -15.90 2.58
N GLY A 103 2.43 -16.78 3.40
CA GLY A 103 2.60 -16.75 4.86
C GLY A 103 3.71 -17.65 5.35
N GLU A 104 3.97 -18.74 4.67
CA GLU A 104 5.18 -19.52 4.97
C GLU A 104 6.38 -18.80 4.38
N SER A 105 7.47 -18.80 5.11
CA SER A 105 8.70 -18.27 4.63
C SER A 105 9.06 -19.08 3.46
N ALA A 106 8.53 -18.65 2.44
CA ALA A 106 9.05 -19.27 1.83
C ALA A 106 9.47 -19.43 0.52
N ASP A 107 9.61 -18.63 -0.24
CA ASP A 107 10.55 -18.71 -1.33
C ASP A 107 11.97 -18.79 -0.75
N GLU A 108 12.88 -19.45 -1.42
CA GLU A 108 14.28 -19.60 -0.98
C GLU A 108 14.98 -18.25 -0.66
N ASP A 109 14.33 -17.12 -1.02
CA ASP A 109 14.78 -15.76 -0.71
C ASP A 109 14.16 -15.17 0.57
N GLY A 110 13.22 -15.88 1.22
CA GLY A 110 12.65 -15.48 2.50
C GLY A 110 11.60 -14.36 2.42
N SER A 111 11.09 -14.03 1.24
CA SER A 111 10.07 -13.01 1.09
C SER A 111 8.67 -13.57 1.35
N ALA A 112 7.97 -12.97 2.30
CA ALA A 112 6.57 -13.22 2.58
C ALA A 112 5.76 -11.96 2.24
N GLY A 113 4.51 -12.14 1.81
CA GLY A 113 3.58 -11.01 1.71
C GLY A 113 3.44 -10.35 3.07
N THR A 114 3.85 -9.11 3.21
CA THR A 114 3.98 -8.46 4.51
C THR A 114 3.20 -7.15 4.56
N VAL A 115 2.49 -6.92 5.67
CA VAL A 115 2.00 -5.59 6.08
C VAL A 115 2.82 -5.16 7.28
N ASP A 116 3.37 -3.95 7.26
CA ASP A 116 4.24 -3.44 8.32
C ASP A 116 3.92 -2.00 8.69
N ASN A 117 4.09 -1.66 9.95
CA ASN A 117 3.97 -0.30 10.43
C ASN A 117 5.16 0.07 11.32
N THR A 118 5.78 1.21 11.02
CA THR A 118 6.96 1.73 11.71
C THR A 118 6.70 3.05 12.45
N THR A 119 5.45 3.53 12.46
CA THR A 119 5.10 4.84 13.03
C THR A 119 4.56 4.71 14.45
N HIS A 120 5.03 5.58 15.34
CA HIS A 120 4.57 5.64 16.73
C HIS A 120 3.05 5.79 16.83
N GLN A 121 2.42 5.02 17.71
CA GLN A 121 0.96 5.02 17.97
C GLN A 121 0.09 4.70 16.73
N LYS A 122 0.66 3.97 15.76
CA LYS A 122 -0.05 3.53 14.56
C LYS A 122 -0.04 2.01 14.46
N ALA A 123 -1.06 1.46 13.83
CA ALA A 123 -1.28 0.03 13.67
C ALA A 123 -1.00 -0.44 12.24
N ASP A 124 -0.73 -1.73 12.07
CA ASP A 124 -0.78 -2.36 10.75
C ASP A 124 -2.20 -2.32 10.19
N ILE A 125 -3.17 -2.69 11.04
CA ILE A 125 -4.58 -2.72 10.66
C ILE A 125 -5.42 -2.07 11.76
N VAL A 126 -6.23 -1.08 11.37
CA VAL A 126 -7.37 -0.59 12.14
C VAL A 126 -8.63 -1.10 11.47
N ASN A 127 -9.32 -2.04 12.11
CA ASN A 127 -10.52 -2.66 11.56
C ASN A 127 -11.79 -2.14 12.25
N ASN A 128 -12.62 -1.40 11.52
CA ASN A 128 -13.96 -1.02 11.95
C ASN A 128 -15.05 -1.80 11.18
N GLY A 129 -14.68 -2.62 10.19
CA GLY A 129 -15.55 -3.41 9.33
C GLY A 129 -15.37 -4.91 9.52
N THR A 130 -15.09 -5.60 8.44
CA THR A 130 -14.78 -7.04 8.43
C THR A 130 -13.41 -7.28 7.80
N VAL A 131 -12.53 -7.99 8.49
CA VAL A 131 -11.20 -8.37 7.99
C VAL A 131 -11.04 -9.89 8.03
N ILE A 132 -10.53 -10.45 6.94
CA ILE A 132 -10.18 -11.86 6.81
C ILE A 132 -8.71 -11.94 6.40
N LEU A 133 -7.87 -12.50 7.25
CA LEU A 133 -6.45 -12.71 6.98
C LEU A 133 -6.24 -14.15 6.52
N ASN A 134 -5.85 -14.33 5.25
CA ASN A 134 -5.58 -15.61 4.61
C ASN A 134 -4.10 -15.71 4.24
N GLY A 135 -3.24 -15.81 5.26
CA GLY A 135 -1.80 -15.82 5.09
C GLY A 135 -1.16 -14.42 5.19
N GLY A 136 0.15 -14.38 4.98
CA GLY A 136 0.95 -13.16 5.09
C GLY A 136 1.44 -12.87 6.51
N TRP A 137 2.35 -11.92 6.59
CA TRP A 137 2.95 -11.46 7.83
C TRP A 137 2.45 -10.05 8.15
N TYR A 138 2.03 -9.84 9.38
CA TYR A 138 1.57 -8.57 9.93
C TYR A 138 2.57 -8.16 10.99
N LEU A 139 3.46 -7.25 10.62
CA LEU A 139 4.66 -6.94 11.37
C LEU A 139 4.60 -5.51 11.91
N ARG A 140 4.69 -5.38 13.20
CA ARG A 140 4.95 -4.11 13.84
C ARG A 140 6.45 -3.99 14.07
N SER A 141 7.15 -3.40 13.11
CA SER A 141 8.59 -3.18 13.19
C SER A 141 8.96 -2.16 14.26
N GLU A 142 10.23 -2.17 14.67
CA GLU A 142 10.77 -1.18 15.60
C GLU A 142 10.64 0.23 14.99
N GLU A 143 10.16 1.16 15.81
CA GLU A 143 9.96 2.54 15.38
C GLU A 143 11.29 3.23 15.10
N THR A 144 11.42 3.83 13.93
CA THR A 144 12.61 4.58 13.55
C THR A 144 12.64 5.94 14.25
N GLY A 145 13.79 6.29 14.84
CA GLY A 145 14.01 7.62 15.43
C GLY A 145 13.45 7.81 16.83
N VAL A 146 12.85 6.78 17.43
CA VAL A 146 12.33 6.82 18.78
C VAL A 146 13.20 5.95 19.68
N ASN A 147 13.52 6.43 20.88
CA ASN A 147 14.27 5.63 21.83
C ASN A 147 13.40 4.52 22.42
N ALA A 148 13.54 3.33 21.90
CA ALA A 148 12.80 2.13 22.32
C ALA A 148 12.90 1.79 23.83
N ASN A 149 13.80 2.44 24.54
CA ASN A 149 13.97 2.27 25.98
C ASN A 149 13.17 3.28 26.82
N THR A 150 12.54 4.25 26.21
CA THR A 150 11.68 5.19 26.90
C THR A 150 10.21 4.79 26.73
N SER A 151 9.41 5.04 27.75
CA SER A 151 7.99 4.65 27.82
C SER A 151 7.07 5.29 26.75
N GLY A 152 7.61 5.94 25.76
CA GLY A 152 6.87 6.57 24.66
C GLY A 152 7.24 6.00 23.29
N GLY A 153 8.14 5.01 23.24
CA GLY A 153 8.72 4.55 21.99
C GLY A 153 7.99 3.43 21.26
N ASN A 154 6.83 2.98 21.73
CA ASN A 154 6.16 1.82 21.15
C ASN A 154 4.69 2.10 20.90
N SER A 155 4.17 1.51 19.82
CA SER A 155 2.75 1.47 19.57
C SER A 155 2.03 0.58 20.57
N TYR A 156 0.79 0.90 20.83
CA TYR A 156 -0.01 0.13 21.78
C TYR A 156 -0.50 -1.19 21.18
N TYR A 157 -0.54 -1.33 19.85
CA TYR A 157 -1.07 -2.51 19.17
C TYR A 157 -0.54 -2.63 17.73
N ASN A 158 -0.43 -3.87 17.29
CA ASN A 158 -0.18 -4.20 15.89
C ASN A 158 -1.52 -4.14 15.12
N ILE A 159 -2.53 -4.87 15.59
CA ILE A 159 -3.88 -4.83 15.02
C ILE A 159 -4.87 -4.29 16.06
N LEU A 160 -5.61 -3.25 15.69
CA LEU A 160 -6.74 -2.71 16.45
C LEU A 160 -8.04 -3.15 15.79
N ASN A 161 -8.76 -4.05 16.44
CA ASN A 161 -10.00 -4.61 15.91
C ASN A 161 -11.24 -4.13 16.67
N HIS A 162 -12.05 -3.31 16.03
CA HIS A 162 -13.36 -2.86 16.51
C HIS A 162 -14.52 -3.56 15.79
N GLY A 163 -14.22 -4.33 14.75
CA GLY A 163 -15.19 -5.01 13.90
C GLY A 163 -15.09 -6.53 13.99
N GLU A 164 -15.37 -7.20 12.90
CA GLU A 164 -15.24 -8.65 12.77
C GLU A 164 -13.87 -9.00 12.19
N MET A 165 -13.21 -10.00 12.76
CA MET A 165 -11.91 -10.47 12.28
C MET A 165 -11.83 -11.99 12.27
N THR A 166 -11.35 -12.52 11.14
CA THR A 166 -11.00 -13.94 10.99
C THR A 166 -9.53 -14.04 10.62
N ILE A 167 -8.78 -14.86 11.34
CA ILE A 167 -7.37 -15.15 11.07
C ILE A 167 -7.29 -16.63 10.73
N ASN A 168 -6.91 -16.92 9.50
CA ASN A 168 -6.77 -18.28 8.98
C ASN A 168 -5.33 -18.78 9.06
N ASN A 169 -5.10 -20.02 8.62
CA ASN A 169 -3.77 -20.61 8.59
C ASN A 169 -2.80 -19.79 7.75
N ASP A 170 -1.51 -20.00 7.98
CA ASP A 170 -0.41 -19.35 7.28
C ASP A 170 -0.34 -17.82 7.50
N THR A 171 -1.05 -17.31 8.50
CA THR A 171 -1.01 -15.92 8.96
C THR A 171 -0.09 -15.78 10.16
N MET A 172 0.84 -14.85 10.11
CA MET A 172 1.73 -14.53 11.21
C MET A 172 1.53 -13.08 11.66
N VAL A 173 1.29 -12.87 12.95
CA VAL A 173 1.20 -11.55 13.56
C VAL A 173 2.38 -11.40 14.53
N MET A 174 3.26 -10.44 14.26
CA MET A 174 4.52 -10.27 14.98
C MET A 174 4.73 -8.81 15.38
N GLN A 175 5.49 -8.62 16.46
CA GLN A 175 5.97 -7.29 16.82
C GLN A 175 7.42 -7.36 17.27
N GLU A 176 8.18 -6.33 16.96
CA GLU A 176 9.56 -6.14 17.41
C GLU A 176 9.65 -5.15 18.58
N GLY A 177 8.61 -4.35 18.78
CA GLY A 177 8.52 -3.37 19.85
C GLY A 177 8.34 -3.97 21.26
N LYS A 178 8.78 -3.25 22.30
CA LYS A 178 8.81 -3.77 23.67
C LYS A 178 7.52 -3.64 24.47
N PHE A 179 6.60 -2.76 24.05
CA PHE A 179 5.39 -2.42 24.82
C PHE A 179 4.16 -2.28 23.93
N SER A 180 3.86 -3.28 23.13
CA SER A 180 2.65 -3.30 22.33
C SER A 180 1.94 -4.63 22.43
N SER A 181 0.63 -4.62 22.20
CA SER A 181 -0.19 -5.81 22.07
C SER A 181 -0.22 -6.25 20.62
N LEU A 182 -0.22 -7.56 20.36
CA LEU A 182 -0.34 -8.07 19.00
C LEU A 182 -1.72 -7.71 18.42
N ILE A 183 -2.77 -8.03 19.15
CA ILE A 183 -4.14 -7.76 18.72
C ILE A 183 -4.91 -7.21 19.90
N VAL A 184 -5.56 -6.09 19.70
CA VAL A 184 -6.51 -5.50 20.63
C VAL A 184 -7.90 -5.63 20.07
N ASN A 185 -8.76 -6.39 20.76
CA ASN A 185 -10.15 -6.58 20.42
C ASN A 185 -11.03 -5.73 21.34
N GLY A 186 -11.91 -4.95 20.76
CA GLY A 186 -12.93 -4.21 21.50
C GLY A 186 -12.85 -2.71 21.35
N TYR A 187 -13.79 -2.05 21.97
CA TYR A 187 -13.93 -0.62 21.99
C TYR A 187 -13.13 -0.03 23.16
N TYR A 188 -12.32 0.99 22.87
CA TYR A 188 -11.80 1.89 23.87
C TYR A 188 -12.60 3.19 23.77
N ASP A 189 -13.38 3.49 24.79
CA ASP A 189 -13.94 4.81 24.99
C ASP A 189 -12.89 5.77 25.58
#